data_06500ea6e1b1fea48cd0e51ae7c5ddfb
#
_entry.id   06500ea6e1b1fea48cd0e51ae7c5ddfb
#
_cell.length_a   1.000
_cell.length_b   1.000
_cell.length_c   1.000
_cell.angle_alpha   90.00
_cell.angle_beta   90.00
_cell.angle_gamma   90.00
#
_symmetry.space_group_name_H-M   'P 1'
#
loop_
_entity.id
_entity.type
_entity.pdbx_description
1 polymer ?
#
loop_
_entity_poly.entity_id
_entity_poly.type
_entity_poly.pdbx_seq_one_letter_code
_entity_poly.pdbx_strand_id
1 'polypeptide(L)'
;DPAAIRTLSYEQFRETYARFYRPDNAVFYLSGKIGFDEELSEIDRVLSGLQTPQRAPPAPAPLQAPVVSPDGAVYYQLNSSEPTEGNTLLKFSCVLGDGSRPEEALAFSVLGRYLAETPESPLSRAVLAAGIGLDFSMGVMGGYRQPVLSFDLCKSDPENAERFREIILDTLRLFVRDGLNRERLQNLINDHEVICRRQSLSVRVGFTIMESLLRS
;
A
#
# COMPACT_ATOMS: atom_id res chain seq x y z
N ASP A 1 0.23 -1.58 -16.33
CA ASP A 1 0.26 -0.52 -17.34
C ASP A 1 -1.09 -0.50 -18.07
N PRO A 2 -1.85 0.62 -18.05
CA PRO A 2 -3.12 0.74 -18.77
C PRO A 2 -3.01 0.49 -20.28
N ALA A 3 -1.85 0.74 -20.89
CA ALA A 3 -1.61 0.44 -22.29
C ALA A 3 -1.67 -1.06 -22.61
N ALA A 4 -1.30 -1.91 -21.67
CA ALA A 4 -1.36 -3.35 -21.81
C ALA A 4 -2.80 -3.88 -21.96
N ILE A 5 -3.81 -3.16 -21.48
CA ILE A 5 -5.23 -3.55 -21.63
C ILE A 5 -5.61 -3.66 -23.10
N ARG A 6 -5.08 -2.77 -23.95
CA ARG A 6 -5.37 -2.76 -25.40
C ARG A 6 -4.70 -3.90 -26.17
N THR A 7 -3.71 -4.55 -25.57
CA THR A 7 -2.95 -5.65 -26.21
C THR A 7 -3.41 -7.03 -25.76
N LEU A 8 -4.35 -7.10 -24.79
CA LEU A 8 -4.91 -8.37 -24.34
C LEU A 8 -5.74 -9.03 -25.45
N SER A 9 -5.39 -10.27 -25.79
CA SER A 9 -6.22 -11.09 -26.65
C SER A 9 -7.38 -11.73 -25.86
N TYR A 10 -8.43 -12.15 -26.56
CA TYR A 10 -9.54 -12.86 -25.96
C TYR A 10 -9.09 -14.20 -25.33
N GLU A 11 -8.15 -14.88 -25.94
CA GLU A 11 -7.58 -16.13 -25.45
C GLU A 11 -6.85 -15.89 -24.11
N GLN A 12 -6.00 -14.86 -24.02
CA GLN A 12 -5.31 -14.48 -22.79
C GLN A 12 -6.29 -14.13 -21.68
N PHE A 13 -7.36 -13.40 -22.00
CA PHE A 13 -8.42 -13.09 -21.05
C PHE A 13 -9.09 -14.37 -20.53
N ARG A 14 -9.47 -15.29 -21.43
CA ARG A 14 -10.10 -16.56 -21.05
C ARG A 14 -9.19 -17.46 -20.22
N GLU A 15 -7.92 -17.55 -20.57
CA GLU A 15 -6.93 -18.32 -19.81
C GLU A 15 -6.76 -17.77 -18.40
N THR A 16 -6.64 -16.47 -18.28
CA THR A 16 -6.53 -15.79 -16.98
C THR A 16 -7.79 -16.02 -16.14
N TYR A 17 -8.96 -15.86 -16.74
CA TYR A 17 -10.21 -16.15 -16.06
C TYR A 17 -10.28 -17.61 -15.59
N ALA A 18 -10.04 -18.57 -16.47
CA ALA A 18 -10.07 -20.00 -16.14
C ALA A 18 -9.02 -20.41 -15.10
N ARG A 19 -7.94 -19.67 -15.00
CA ARG A 19 -6.88 -19.90 -14.01
C ARG A 19 -7.26 -19.46 -12.60
N PHE A 20 -7.89 -18.29 -12.47
CA PHE A 20 -8.09 -17.66 -11.17
C PHE A 20 -9.53 -17.73 -10.67
N TYR A 21 -10.53 -17.69 -11.55
CA TYR A 21 -11.94 -17.70 -11.19
C TYR A 21 -12.46 -19.14 -11.11
N ARG A 22 -12.13 -19.80 -10.02
CA ARG A 22 -12.47 -21.21 -9.78
C ARG A 22 -12.98 -21.38 -8.34
N PRO A 23 -13.89 -22.33 -8.11
CA PRO A 23 -14.38 -22.63 -6.76
C PRO A 23 -13.28 -23.01 -5.77
N ASP A 24 -12.27 -23.76 -6.20
CA ASP A 24 -11.12 -24.17 -5.38
C ASP A 24 -10.08 -23.05 -5.11
N ASN A 25 -10.28 -21.87 -5.72
CA ASN A 25 -9.52 -20.65 -5.48
C ASN A 25 -10.40 -19.54 -4.87
N ALA A 26 -11.61 -19.87 -4.42
CA ALA A 26 -12.53 -18.92 -3.81
C ALA A 26 -12.44 -18.98 -2.28
N VAL A 27 -12.51 -17.83 -1.64
CA VAL A 27 -12.65 -17.70 -0.19
C VAL A 27 -13.99 -17.06 0.11
N PHE A 28 -14.81 -17.73 0.92
CA PHE A 28 -16.09 -17.22 1.36
C PHE A 28 -15.95 -16.62 2.76
N TYR A 29 -16.35 -15.36 2.91
CA TYR A 29 -16.36 -14.70 4.18
C TYR A 29 -17.81 -14.30 4.53
N LEU A 30 -18.33 -14.83 5.63
CA LEU A 30 -19.67 -14.56 6.10
C LEU A 30 -19.59 -13.73 7.40
N SER A 31 -20.32 -12.62 7.45
CA SER A 31 -20.33 -11.74 8.61
C SER A 31 -21.71 -11.10 8.78
N GLY A 32 -22.23 -11.12 10.00
CA GLY A 32 -23.49 -10.48 10.33
C GLY A 32 -24.42 -11.37 11.17
N LYS A 33 -25.65 -10.89 11.38
CA LYS A 33 -26.72 -11.68 12.02
C LYS A 33 -27.41 -12.52 10.95
N ILE A 34 -26.80 -13.63 10.57
CA ILE A 34 -27.24 -14.54 9.52
C ILE A 34 -27.37 -15.97 10.06
N GLY A 35 -28.15 -16.80 9.39
CA GLY A 35 -28.22 -18.24 9.65
C GLY A 35 -27.06 -18.95 8.96
N PHE A 36 -25.92 -19.11 9.62
CA PHE A 36 -24.73 -19.69 9.02
C PHE A 36 -24.96 -21.05 8.38
N ASP A 37 -25.77 -21.91 8.99
CA ASP A 37 -26.07 -23.25 8.46
C ASP A 37 -26.84 -23.18 7.12
N GLU A 38 -27.77 -22.22 7.00
CA GLU A 38 -28.55 -21.98 5.79
C GLU A 38 -27.63 -21.47 4.66
N GLU A 39 -26.79 -20.48 4.97
CA GLU A 39 -25.86 -19.90 3.99
C GLU A 39 -24.79 -20.91 3.54
N LEU A 40 -24.23 -21.69 4.47
CA LEU A 40 -23.28 -22.75 4.14
C LEU A 40 -23.91 -23.83 3.29
N SER A 41 -25.18 -24.21 3.57
CA SER A 41 -25.91 -25.19 2.76
C SER A 41 -26.17 -24.70 1.35
N GLU A 42 -26.46 -23.41 1.18
CA GLU A 42 -26.63 -22.82 -0.14
C GLU A 42 -25.32 -22.72 -0.92
N ILE A 43 -24.22 -22.35 -0.26
CA ILE A 43 -22.87 -22.38 -0.86
C ILE A 43 -22.51 -23.79 -1.30
N ASP A 44 -22.72 -24.79 -0.44
CA ASP A 44 -22.44 -26.20 -0.78
C ASP A 44 -23.29 -26.67 -1.96
N ARG A 45 -24.57 -26.32 -1.99
CA ARG A 45 -25.47 -26.63 -3.12
C ARG A 45 -24.96 -26.07 -4.45
N VAL A 46 -24.50 -24.81 -4.45
CA VAL A 46 -23.96 -24.14 -5.64
C VAL A 46 -22.64 -24.79 -6.08
N LEU A 47 -21.70 -24.97 -5.13
CA LEU A 47 -20.39 -25.53 -5.41
C LEU A 47 -20.47 -26.99 -5.88
N SER A 48 -21.35 -27.81 -5.30
CA SER A 48 -21.55 -29.21 -5.69
C SER A 48 -22.06 -29.35 -7.14
N GLY A 49 -22.73 -28.33 -7.66
CA GLY A 49 -23.19 -28.28 -9.05
C GLY A 49 -22.11 -27.87 -10.07
N LEU A 50 -20.94 -27.41 -9.61
CA LEU A 50 -19.89 -26.92 -10.47
C LEU A 50 -18.86 -28.04 -10.78
N GLN A 51 -18.57 -28.23 -12.08
CA GLN A 51 -17.47 -29.09 -12.48
C GLN A 51 -16.15 -28.33 -12.34
N THR A 52 -15.40 -28.64 -11.32
CA THR A 52 -14.09 -28.03 -11.06
C THR A 52 -12.99 -28.95 -11.58
N PRO A 53 -12.24 -28.59 -12.63
CA PRO A 53 -11.05 -29.34 -13.00
C PRO A 53 -10.07 -29.34 -11.82
N GLN A 54 -9.58 -30.52 -11.40
CA GLN A 54 -8.49 -30.59 -10.43
C GLN A 54 -7.24 -29.96 -11.04
N ARG A 55 -6.97 -28.72 -10.65
CA ARG A 55 -5.74 -28.00 -11.00
C ARG A 55 -5.03 -27.61 -9.71
N ALA A 56 -3.70 -27.61 -9.75
CA ALA A 56 -2.94 -27.04 -8.65
C ALA A 56 -3.34 -25.57 -8.42
N PRO A 57 -3.41 -25.11 -7.16
CA PRO A 57 -3.64 -23.70 -6.88
C PRO A 57 -2.59 -22.83 -7.60
N PRO A 58 -2.94 -21.62 -8.00
CA PRO A 58 -1.97 -20.73 -8.62
C PRO A 58 -0.75 -20.55 -7.72
N ALA A 59 0.43 -20.73 -8.28
CA ALA A 59 1.66 -20.45 -7.52
C ALA A 59 1.66 -18.98 -7.08
N PRO A 60 2.13 -18.68 -5.87
CA PRO A 60 2.31 -17.30 -5.43
C PRO A 60 3.15 -16.52 -6.44
N ALA A 61 2.82 -15.25 -6.66
CA ALA A 61 3.63 -14.39 -7.51
C ALA A 61 5.09 -14.37 -6.99
N PRO A 62 6.10 -14.43 -7.86
CA PRO A 62 7.50 -14.33 -7.42
C PRO A 62 7.77 -12.96 -6.79
N LEU A 63 8.76 -12.90 -5.92
CA LEU A 63 9.26 -11.62 -5.43
C LEU A 63 9.83 -10.83 -6.60
N GLN A 64 9.62 -9.52 -6.58
CA GLN A 64 10.21 -8.62 -7.57
C GLN A 64 11.74 -8.65 -7.45
N ALA A 65 12.42 -8.72 -8.57
CA ALA A 65 13.86 -8.52 -8.61
C ALA A 65 14.21 -7.08 -8.17
N PRO A 66 15.39 -6.86 -7.60
CA PRO A 66 15.85 -5.52 -7.26
C PRO A 66 15.77 -4.58 -8.47
N VAL A 67 15.33 -3.35 -8.23
CA VAL A 67 15.27 -2.33 -9.29
C VAL A 67 16.69 -1.91 -9.65
N VAL A 68 17.07 -2.10 -10.92
CA VAL A 68 18.43 -1.85 -11.42
C VAL A 68 18.59 -0.42 -11.94
N SER A 69 17.50 0.19 -12.43
CA SER A 69 17.48 1.57 -12.90
C SER A 69 16.33 2.32 -12.22
N PRO A 70 16.59 2.88 -11.03
CA PRO A 70 15.56 3.43 -10.18
C PRO A 70 15.01 4.78 -10.67
N ASP A 71 15.77 5.49 -11.51
CA ASP A 71 15.42 6.86 -11.89
C ASP A 71 14.62 6.88 -13.19
N GLY A 72 13.49 7.57 -13.16
CA GLY A 72 12.63 7.73 -14.32
C GLY A 72 11.79 8.98 -14.19
N ALA A 73 11.52 9.62 -15.32
CA ALA A 73 10.59 10.75 -15.40
C ALA A 73 9.34 10.33 -16.19
N VAL A 74 8.19 10.64 -15.64
CA VAL A 74 6.90 10.45 -16.30
C VAL A 74 6.24 11.82 -16.42
N TYR A 75 5.89 12.19 -17.65
CA TYR A 75 5.19 13.44 -17.89
C TYR A 75 3.69 13.27 -17.69
N TYR A 76 3.07 14.24 -17.05
CA TYR A 76 1.62 14.31 -16.89
C TYR A 76 1.07 15.65 -17.38
N GLN A 77 -0.20 15.65 -17.68
CA GLN A 77 -0.86 16.84 -18.25
C GLN A 77 -1.22 17.83 -17.13
N LEU A 78 -0.81 19.06 -17.29
CA LEU A 78 -1.25 20.20 -16.50
C LEU A 78 -2.38 20.94 -17.22
N ASN A 79 -3.16 21.73 -16.48
CA ASN A 79 -4.09 22.67 -17.11
C ASN A 79 -3.31 23.77 -17.86
N SER A 80 -3.86 24.26 -18.95
CA SER A 80 -3.19 25.25 -19.81
C SER A 80 -2.84 26.57 -19.11
N SER A 81 -3.46 26.84 -17.96
CA SER A 81 -3.21 28.01 -17.11
C SER A 81 -2.17 27.77 -16.01
N GLU A 82 -1.71 26.55 -15.82
CA GLU A 82 -0.73 26.20 -14.79
C GLU A 82 0.69 26.26 -15.37
N PRO A 83 1.64 26.93 -14.66
CA PRO A 83 3.03 26.92 -15.06
C PRO A 83 3.63 25.52 -14.92
N THR A 84 4.63 25.18 -15.70
CA THR A 84 5.39 23.93 -15.54
C THR A 84 6.36 23.99 -14.36
N GLU A 85 6.90 25.15 -14.08
CA GLU A 85 7.75 25.42 -12.92
C GLU A 85 6.98 25.19 -11.61
N GLY A 86 7.62 24.56 -10.63
CA GLY A 86 7.01 24.25 -9.34
C GLY A 86 5.84 23.26 -9.42
N ASN A 87 5.68 22.53 -10.52
CA ASN A 87 4.61 21.52 -10.68
C ASN A 87 5.15 20.09 -10.87
N THR A 88 6.34 19.81 -10.40
CA THR A 88 6.90 18.46 -10.37
C THR A 88 6.48 17.73 -9.11
N LEU A 89 6.07 16.47 -9.27
CA LEU A 89 5.95 15.50 -8.17
C LEU A 89 7.24 14.69 -8.09
N LEU A 90 7.99 14.87 -7.02
CA LEU A 90 9.14 14.04 -6.71
C LEU A 90 8.69 12.85 -5.87
N LYS A 91 9.07 11.66 -6.31
CA LYS A 91 8.77 10.41 -5.60
C LYS A 91 10.05 9.63 -5.36
N PHE A 92 10.32 9.34 -4.09
CA PHE A 92 11.34 8.39 -3.68
C PHE A 92 10.67 7.18 -3.05
N SER A 93 10.95 5.97 -3.55
CA SER A 93 10.28 4.77 -3.07
C SER A 93 11.26 3.64 -2.82
N CYS A 94 10.95 2.78 -1.86
CA CYS A 94 11.71 1.56 -1.61
C CYS A 94 10.77 0.38 -1.31
N VAL A 95 11.19 -0.80 -1.73
CA VAL A 95 10.47 -2.04 -1.44
C VAL A 95 10.84 -2.49 -0.03
N LEU A 96 9.82 -2.74 0.77
CA LEU A 96 9.96 -3.28 2.12
C LEU A 96 9.81 -4.80 2.06
N GLY A 97 10.88 -5.53 2.18
CA GLY A 97 10.94 -6.98 2.37
C GLY A 97 9.79 -7.82 1.80
N ASP A 98 9.41 -8.86 2.51
CA ASP A 98 8.25 -9.71 2.24
C ASP A 98 7.07 -9.24 3.13
N GLY A 99 5.92 -8.93 2.51
CA GLY A 99 4.71 -8.47 3.20
C GLY A 99 3.97 -9.54 4.02
N SER A 100 4.55 -10.73 4.19
CA SER A 100 3.99 -11.82 5.00
C SER A 100 4.00 -11.57 6.51
N ARG A 101 4.59 -10.44 6.96
CA ARG A 101 4.70 -10.07 8.37
C ARG A 101 3.81 -8.87 8.68
N PRO A 102 2.59 -9.09 9.17
CA PRO A 102 1.65 -8.00 9.45
C PRO A 102 2.15 -7.03 10.54
N GLU A 103 2.94 -7.53 11.49
CA GLU A 103 3.57 -6.71 12.53
C GLU A 103 4.58 -5.70 11.97
N GLU A 104 5.32 -6.05 10.93
CA GLU A 104 6.22 -5.12 10.25
C GLU A 104 5.43 -4.03 9.50
N ALA A 105 4.36 -4.40 8.83
CA ALA A 105 3.48 -3.44 8.15
C ALA A 105 2.88 -2.44 9.15
N LEU A 106 2.46 -2.91 10.31
CA LEU A 106 1.97 -2.08 11.41
C LEU A 106 3.08 -1.15 11.93
N ALA A 107 4.28 -1.68 12.17
CA ALA A 107 5.41 -0.89 12.62
C ALA A 107 5.76 0.23 11.63
N PHE A 108 5.78 -0.06 10.33
CA PHE A 108 5.98 0.96 9.29
C PHE A 108 4.86 1.99 9.23
N SER A 109 3.60 1.59 9.48
CA SER A 109 2.48 2.52 9.55
C SER A 109 2.64 3.50 10.71
N VAL A 110 2.96 3.02 11.91
CA VAL A 110 3.20 3.86 13.09
C VAL A 110 4.43 4.75 12.88
N LEU A 111 5.50 4.22 12.28
CA LEU A 111 6.70 4.99 11.96
C LEU A 111 6.40 6.10 10.95
N GLY A 112 5.58 5.84 9.92
CA GLY A 112 5.15 6.84 8.95
C GLY A 112 4.42 8.00 9.62
N ARG A 113 3.51 7.70 10.54
CA ARG A 113 2.82 8.71 11.35
C ARG A 113 3.82 9.52 12.20
N TYR A 114 4.75 8.85 12.85
CA TYR A 114 5.79 9.51 13.65
C TYR A 114 6.61 10.49 12.82
N LEU A 115 7.00 10.10 11.61
CA LEU A 115 7.92 10.85 10.76
C LEU A 115 7.24 11.95 9.93
N ALA A 116 5.97 11.74 9.50
CA ALA A 116 5.39 12.54 8.43
C ALA A 116 3.90 12.88 8.57
N GLU A 117 3.22 12.56 9.68
CA GLU A 117 1.76 12.77 9.80
C GLU A 117 1.36 14.25 9.85
N THR A 118 2.21 15.10 10.42
CA THR A 118 1.95 16.53 10.57
C THR A 118 3.13 17.35 10.05
N PRO A 119 2.94 18.65 9.72
CA PRO A 119 4.04 19.53 9.31
C PRO A 119 5.18 19.60 10.34
N GLU A 120 4.87 19.44 11.63
CA GLU A 120 5.84 19.43 12.74
C GLU A 120 6.55 18.07 12.91
N SER A 121 6.09 17.05 12.19
CA SER A 121 6.74 15.75 12.20
C SER A 121 8.18 15.86 11.67
N PRO A 122 9.11 15.10 12.20
CA PRO A 122 10.53 15.35 11.96
C PRO A 122 10.94 15.38 10.50
N LEU A 123 10.44 14.45 9.70
CA LEU A 123 10.78 14.37 8.29
C LEU A 123 10.04 15.44 7.48
N SER A 124 8.73 15.65 7.76
CA SER A 124 7.97 16.75 7.13
C SER A 124 8.64 18.09 7.38
N ARG A 125 9.03 18.37 8.61
CA ARG A 125 9.72 19.60 8.97
C ARG A 125 11.05 19.76 8.24
N ALA A 126 11.84 18.68 8.12
CA ALA A 126 13.13 18.74 7.43
C ALA A 126 12.96 19.02 5.93
N VAL A 127 11.99 18.39 5.28
CA VAL A 127 11.69 18.56 3.85
C VAL A 127 11.10 19.95 3.60
N LEU A 128 10.10 20.38 4.38
CA LEU A 128 9.44 21.67 4.19
C LEU A 128 10.37 22.85 4.50
N ALA A 129 11.22 22.73 5.52
CA ALA A 129 12.22 23.77 5.85
C ALA A 129 13.29 23.95 4.76
N ALA A 130 13.51 22.95 3.91
CA ALA A 130 14.43 23.09 2.79
C ALA A 130 13.87 23.93 1.64
N GLY A 131 12.56 24.25 1.62
CA GLY A 131 11.93 25.09 0.63
C GLY A 131 11.93 24.52 -0.79
N ILE A 132 12.06 23.20 -0.94
CA ILE A 132 12.16 22.52 -2.24
C ILE A 132 10.82 22.00 -2.77
N GLY A 133 9.72 22.25 -2.08
CA GLY A 133 8.35 21.86 -2.44
C GLY A 133 7.37 22.25 -1.35
N LEU A 134 6.08 22.03 -1.55
CA LEU A 134 5.04 22.50 -0.64
C LEU A 134 4.35 21.42 0.17
N ASP A 135 4.02 20.29 -0.45
CA ASP A 135 3.29 19.20 0.20
C ASP A 135 4.15 17.94 0.24
N PHE A 136 4.46 17.50 1.44
CA PHE A 136 5.21 16.28 1.68
C PHE A 136 4.33 15.22 2.34
N SER A 137 4.41 14.02 1.83
CA SER A 137 3.76 12.86 2.44
C SER A 137 4.66 11.62 2.43
N MET A 138 4.41 10.73 3.38
CA MET A 138 5.04 9.43 3.48
C MET A 138 3.95 8.38 3.67
N GLY A 139 4.02 7.29 2.91
CA GLY A 139 3.03 6.23 2.99
C GLY A 139 3.58 4.85 2.69
N VAL A 140 2.92 3.84 3.24
CA VAL A 140 3.18 2.43 2.93
C VAL A 140 2.04 1.91 2.06
N MET A 141 2.35 1.55 0.83
CA MET A 141 1.44 0.83 -0.04
C MET A 141 1.50 -0.65 0.31
N GLY A 142 0.55 -1.10 1.12
CA GLY A 142 0.36 -2.49 1.49
C GLY A 142 -0.59 -3.24 0.56
N GLY A 143 -0.86 -4.53 0.87
CA GLY A 143 -1.73 -5.38 0.07
C GLY A 143 -1.05 -6.01 -1.14
N TYR A 144 0.24 -5.84 -1.28
CA TYR A 144 1.10 -6.53 -2.22
C TYR A 144 2.02 -7.48 -1.48
N ARG A 145 2.50 -8.50 -2.16
CA ARG A 145 3.49 -9.43 -1.61
C ARG A 145 4.75 -8.71 -1.09
N GLN A 146 5.12 -7.60 -1.73
CA GLN A 146 6.19 -6.71 -1.28
C GLN A 146 5.61 -5.31 -1.10
N PRO A 147 5.39 -4.87 0.14
CA PRO A 147 4.96 -3.50 0.42
C PRO A 147 5.99 -2.48 -0.08
N VAL A 148 5.49 -1.33 -0.48
CA VAL A 148 6.33 -0.22 -0.96
C VAL A 148 6.17 0.96 -0.03
N LEU A 149 7.28 1.43 0.52
CA LEU A 149 7.35 2.71 1.21
C LEU A 149 7.61 3.81 0.19
N SER A 150 6.79 4.85 0.19
CA SER A 150 6.99 6.01 -0.66
C SER A 150 7.08 7.29 0.13
N PHE A 151 7.87 8.22 -0.40
CA PHE A 151 8.00 9.59 0.02
C PHE A 151 7.66 10.45 -1.20
N ASP A 152 6.67 11.29 -1.06
CA ASP A 152 6.12 12.09 -2.16
C ASP A 152 6.23 13.58 -1.79
N LEU A 153 6.81 14.37 -2.68
CA LEU A 153 6.91 15.82 -2.53
C LEU A 153 6.27 16.50 -3.75
N CYS A 154 5.16 17.19 -3.51
CA CYS A 154 4.44 17.93 -4.54
C CYS A 154 4.94 19.38 -4.65
N LYS A 155 4.61 20.00 -5.78
CA LYS A 155 4.95 21.41 -6.05
C LYS A 155 6.44 21.66 -5.91
N SER A 156 7.23 20.84 -6.55
CA SER A 156 8.70 20.92 -6.62
C SER A 156 9.17 21.12 -8.06
N ASP A 157 10.48 21.05 -8.26
CA ASP A 157 11.13 21.08 -9.57
C ASP A 157 12.07 19.87 -9.71
N PRO A 158 12.36 19.41 -10.95
CA PRO A 158 13.16 18.22 -11.19
C PRO A 158 14.57 18.26 -10.58
N GLU A 159 15.18 19.43 -10.55
CA GLU A 159 16.52 19.66 -9.99
C GLU A 159 16.60 19.43 -8.48
N ASN A 160 15.48 19.43 -7.79
CA ASN A 160 15.41 19.19 -6.35
C ASN A 160 15.42 17.67 -6.00
N ALA A 161 15.41 16.78 -6.99
CA ALA A 161 15.26 15.34 -6.76
C ALA A 161 16.36 14.76 -5.86
N GLU A 162 17.63 15.06 -6.13
CA GLU A 162 18.74 14.55 -5.31
C GLU A 162 18.74 15.19 -3.92
N ARG A 163 18.45 16.48 -3.82
CA ARG A 163 18.33 17.15 -2.54
C ARG A 163 17.21 16.57 -1.68
N PHE A 164 16.07 16.28 -2.29
CA PHE A 164 14.95 15.61 -1.60
C PHE A 164 15.36 14.24 -1.05
N ARG A 165 16.02 13.43 -1.87
CA ARG A 165 16.55 12.11 -1.47
C ARG A 165 17.54 12.21 -0.31
N GLU A 166 18.50 13.15 -0.38
CA GLU A 166 19.48 13.38 0.69
C GLU A 166 18.82 13.72 2.01
N ILE A 167 17.85 14.66 2.02
CA ILE A 167 17.14 15.07 3.24
C ILE A 167 16.44 13.88 3.89
N ILE A 168 15.77 13.03 3.09
CA ILE A 168 15.13 11.82 3.61
C ILE A 168 16.16 10.90 4.26
N LEU A 169 17.23 10.55 3.53
CA LEU A 169 18.24 9.61 4.03
C LEU A 169 18.97 10.13 5.25
N ASP A 170 19.34 11.40 5.27
CA ASP A 170 20.03 12.00 6.41
C ASP A 170 19.14 12.08 7.65
N THR A 171 17.88 12.44 7.47
CA THR A 171 16.91 12.45 8.57
C THR A 171 16.71 11.04 9.13
N LEU A 172 16.57 10.02 8.28
CA LEU A 172 16.45 8.64 8.72
C LEU A 172 17.71 8.14 9.43
N ARG A 173 18.91 8.51 8.96
CA ARG A 173 20.19 8.18 9.63
C ARG A 173 20.29 8.79 11.03
N LEU A 174 19.79 10.02 11.22
CA LEU A 174 19.72 10.63 12.55
C LEU A 174 18.86 9.80 13.51
N PHE A 175 17.69 9.30 13.07
CA PHE A 175 16.85 8.45 13.91
C PHE A 175 17.47 7.09 14.21
N VAL A 176 18.20 6.50 13.27
CA VAL A 176 18.95 5.26 13.54
C VAL A 176 20.03 5.50 14.58
N ARG A 177 20.70 6.64 14.58
CA ARG A 177 21.76 7.00 15.51
C ARG A 177 21.23 7.41 16.90
N ASP A 178 20.24 8.30 16.92
CA ASP A 178 19.80 8.99 18.14
C ASP A 178 18.56 8.37 18.79
N GLY A 179 17.86 7.49 18.04
CA GLY A 179 16.63 6.84 18.46
C GLY A 179 15.40 7.72 18.30
N LEU A 180 14.25 7.15 18.70
CA LEU A 180 12.95 7.81 18.65
C LEU A 180 12.58 8.34 20.04
N ASN A 181 11.82 9.44 20.10
CA ASN A 181 11.21 9.89 21.34
C ASN A 181 10.14 8.89 21.78
N ARG A 182 10.37 8.23 22.91
CA ARG A 182 9.52 7.15 23.43
C ARG A 182 8.12 7.62 23.80
N GLU A 183 7.99 8.79 24.39
CA GLU A 183 6.70 9.33 24.80
C GLU A 183 5.82 9.61 23.56
N ARG A 184 6.38 10.28 22.56
CA ARG A 184 5.67 10.53 21.29
C ARG A 184 5.28 9.24 20.58
N LEU A 185 6.18 8.24 20.57
CA LEU A 185 5.89 6.94 19.96
C LEU A 185 4.75 6.24 20.71
N GLN A 186 4.77 6.26 22.06
CA GLN A 186 3.72 5.65 22.86
C GLN A 186 2.36 6.31 22.62
N ASN A 187 2.32 7.64 22.50
CA ASN A 187 1.10 8.37 22.17
C ASN A 187 0.53 7.96 20.81
N LEU A 188 1.38 7.81 19.79
CA LEU A 188 0.94 7.35 18.47
C LEU A 188 0.44 5.90 18.48
N ILE A 189 1.04 5.02 19.27
CA ILE A 189 0.57 3.64 19.45
C ILE A 189 -0.82 3.65 20.12
N ASN A 190 -1.00 4.45 21.17
CA ASN A 190 -2.27 4.57 21.87
C ASN A 190 -3.37 5.12 20.93
N ASP A 191 -3.05 6.13 20.11
CA ASP A 191 -3.97 6.67 19.12
C ASP A 191 -4.34 5.61 18.07
N HIS A 192 -3.36 4.84 17.62
CA HIS A 192 -3.61 3.75 16.68
C HIS A 192 -4.54 2.69 17.27
N GLU A 193 -4.36 2.33 18.54
CA GLU A 193 -5.26 1.42 19.25
C GLU A 193 -6.70 1.96 19.29
N VAL A 194 -6.87 3.25 19.56
CA VAL A 194 -8.19 3.89 19.55
C VAL A 194 -8.83 3.83 18.15
N ILE A 195 -8.04 4.06 17.10
CA ILE A 195 -8.51 3.96 15.71
C ILE A 195 -8.97 2.53 15.41
N CYS A 196 -8.17 1.52 15.76
CA CYS A 196 -8.53 0.11 15.56
C CYS A 196 -9.81 -0.28 16.33
N ARG A 197 -9.97 0.17 17.58
CA ARG A 197 -11.18 -0.05 18.36
C ARG A 197 -12.40 0.62 17.73
N ARG A 198 -12.26 1.83 17.20
CA ARG A 198 -13.37 2.50 16.47
C ARG A 198 -13.72 1.75 15.19
N GLN A 199 -12.75 1.26 14.45
CA GLN A 199 -12.98 0.47 13.24
C GLN A 199 -13.73 -0.84 13.56
N SER A 200 -13.41 -1.48 14.69
CA SER A 200 -14.10 -2.70 15.13
C SER A 200 -15.60 -2.48 15.48
N LEU A 201 -16.00 -1.26 15.75
CA LEU A 201 -17.39 -0.88 16.00
C LEU A 201 -18.11 -0.39 14.72
N SER A 202 -17.40 -0.30 13.61
CA SER A 202 -17.97 0.13 12.33
C SER A 202 -18.86 -0.95 11.72
N VAL A 203 -19.92 -0.54 11.03
CA VAL A 203 -20.76 -1.43 10.20
C VAL A 203 -19.95 -2.13 9.10
N ARG A 204 -18.76 -1.63 8.76
CA ARG A 204 -17.83 -2.19 7.78
C ARG A 204 -16.80 -3.15 8.38
N VAL A 205 -16.88 -3.44 9.69
CA VAL A 205 -15.85 -4.27 10.37
C VAL A 205 -15.65 -5.62 9.67
N GLY A 206 -16.73 -6.28 9.25
CA GLY A 206 -16.65 -7.55 8.52
C GLY A 206 -15.83 -7.43 7.24
N PHE A 207 -16.05 -6.38 6.46
CA PHE A 207 -15.32 -6.13 5.24
C PHE A 207 -13.81 -5.85 5.51
N THR A 208 -13.52 -5.07 6.54
CA THR A 208 -12.13 -4.79 6.96
C THR A 208 -11.40 -6.05 7.41
N ILE A 209 -12.07 -6.94 8.15
CA ILE A 209 -11.51 -8.24 8.57
C ILE A 209 -11.24 -9.12 7.34
N MET A 210 -12.20 -9.22 6.42
CA MET A 210 -12.03 -9.98 5.18
C MET A 210 -10.81 -9.47 4.38
N GLU A 211 -10.69 -8.16 4.16
CA GLU A 211 -9.54 -7.60 3.47
C GLU A 211 -8.22 -7.91 4.18
N SER A 212 -8.19 -7.86 5.51
CA SER A 212 -7.00 -8.20 6.30
C SER A 212 -6.60 -9.67 6.13
N LEU A 213 -7.57 -10.60 6.16
CA LEU A 213 -7.36 -12.03 5.98
C LEU A 213 -6.89 -12.40 4.57
N LEU A 214 -7.36 -11.68 3.54
CA LEU A 214 -6.93 -11.92 2.17
C LEU A 214 -5.51 -11.41 1.86
N ARG A 215 -4.96 -10.55 2.74
CA ARG A 215 -3.62 -9.97 2.61
C ARG A 215 -2.56 -10.69 3.44
N SER A 216 -2.99 -11.56 4.39
CA SER A 216 -2.12 -12.38 5.23
C SER A 216 -1.72 -13.68 4.50
#